data_6e0e725cf4b7384efe7fb69c00adb525
#
_entry.id   6e0e725cf4b7384efe7fb69c00adb525
#
_cell.length_a   1.000
_cell.length_b   1.000
_cell.length_c   1.000
_cell.angle_alpha   90.00
_cell.angle_beta   90.00
_cell.angle_gamma   90.00
#
_symmetry.space_group_name_H-M   'P 1'
#
loop_
_entity.id
_entity.type
_entity.pdbx_description
1 polymer ?
#
loop_
_entity_poly.entity_id
_entity_poly.type
_entity_poly.pdbx_seq_one_letter_code
_entity_poly.pdbx_strand_id
1 'polypeptide(L)'
;MLTAEDFAKIGFWEDTTPEENIVIYGMDFEHTYVTLTDIDGKTPTDEKKSMIMAAYDDNSCFLWFNEFKNFKALQEVCQKAPAESEELFKLFEASSAK
;
A
#
# COMPACT_ATOMS: atom_id res chain seq x y z
N MET A 1 13.94 -5.95 -9.44
CA MET A 1 12.49 -5.86 -9.62
C MET A 1 11.77 -6.30 -8.36
N LEU A 2 10.73 -5.59 -7.99
CA LEU A 2 9.94 -5.92 -6.81
C LEU A 2 9.11 -7.18 -7.03
N THR A 3 8.97 -7.98 -5.98
CA THR A 3 8.18 -9.21 -5.99
C THR A 3 7.19 -9.17 -4.82
N ALA A 4 6.23 -10.11 -4.83
CA ALA A 4 5.28 -10.24 -3.73
C ALA A 4 6.00 -10.45 -2.39
N GLU A 5 7.13 -11.13 -2.40
CA GLU A 5 7.91 -11.38 -1.19
C GLU A 5 8.44 -10.09 -0.58
N ASP A 6 8.87 -9.13 -1.42
CA ASP A 6 9.34 -7.84 -0.93
C ASP A 6 8.23 -7.10 -0.17
N PHE A 7 7.01 -7.16 -0.68
CA PHE A 7 5.87 -6.54 -0.02
C PHE A 7 5.44 -7.31 1.22
N ALA A 8 5.51 -8.64 1.19
CA ALA A 8 5.18 -9.46 2.35
C ALA A 8 6.10 -9.16 3.53
N LYS A 9 7.36 -8.86 3.26
CA LYS A 9 8.33 -8.54 4.31
C LYS A 9 7.99 -7.28 5.09
N ILE A 10 7.23 -6.38 4.49
CA ILE A 10 6.80 -5.15 5.16
C ILE A 10 5.31 -5.18 5.54
N GLY A 11 4.71 -6.39 5.50
CA GLY A 11 3.38 -6.62 6.03
C GLY A 11 2.22 -6.56 5.05
N PHE A 12 2.49 -6.53 3.76
CA PHE A 12 1.43 -6.47 2.75
C PHE A 12 1.05 -7.86 2.28
N TRP A 13 -0.27 -8.09 2.08
CA TRP A 13 -0.78 -9.29 1.43
C TRP A 13 -0.87 -9.04 -0.07
N GLU A 14 -1.03 -10.12 -0.81
CA GLU A 14 -1.16 -10.11 -2.26
C GLU A 14 -2.59 -10.52 -2.64
N ASP A 15 -3.18 -9.81 -3.60
CA ASP A 15 -4.49 -10.18 -4.11
C ASP A 15 -4.53 -9.89 -5.62
N THR A 16 -5.50 -10.48 -6.29
CA THR A 16 -5.67 -10.29 -7.73
C THR A 16 -7.05 -9.69 -7.98
N THR A 17 -7.09 -8.60 -8.75
CA THR A 17 -8.36 -7.97 -9.08
C THR A 17 -9.15 -8.90 -10.01
N PRO A 18 -10.44 -9.19 -9.70
CA PRO A 18 -11.21 -10.17 -10.49
C PRO A 18 -11.42 -9.78 -11.94
N GLU A 19 -11.57 -8.48 -12.19
CA GLU A 19 -11.93 -8.00 -13.53
C GLU A 19 -10.75 -7.91 -14.48
N GLU A 20 -9.60 -7.46 -13.98
CA GLU A 20 -8.44 -7.20 -14.83
C GLU A 20 -7.32 -8.19 -14.62
N ASN A 21 -7.45 -9.08 -13.65
CA ASN A 21 -6.43 -10.07 -13.33
C ASN A 21 -5.08 -9.42 -13.00
N ILE A 22 -5.13 -8.28 -12.33
CA ILE A 22 -3.93 -7.54 -11.92
C ILE A 22 -3.64 -7.82 -10.46
N VAL A 23 -2.37 -8.12 -10.16
CA VAL A 23 -1.94 -8.33 -8.77
C VAL A 23 -1.76 -6.96 -8.09
N ILE A 24 -2.39 -6.81 -6.94
CA ILE A 24 -2.22 -5.63 -6.08
C ILE A 24 -1.79 -6.09 -4.69
N TYR A 25 -1.26 -5.17 -3.92
CA TYR A 25 -0.85 -5.46 -2.55
C TYR A 25 -1.71 -4.65 -1.60
N GLY A 26 -1.86 -5.12 -0.38
CA GLY A 26 -2.68 -4.42 0.58
C GLY A 26 -2.33 -4.76 2.01
N MET A 27 -2.95 -4.04 2.94
CA MET A 27 -2.77 -4.27 4.37
C MET A 27 -4.09 -3.97 5.06
N ASP A 28 -4.50 -4.87 5.97
CA ASP A 28 -5.74 -4.72 6.72
C ASP A 28 -5.46 -4.09 8.08
N PHE A 29 -6.40 -3.26 8.53
CA PHE A 29 -6.39 -2.67 9.86
C PHE A 29 -7.72 -3.03 10.54
N GLU A 30 -7.95 -2.54 11.74
CA GLU A 30 -9.13 -2.95 12.49
C GLU A 30 -10.45 -2.60 11.78
N HIS A 31 -10.55 -1.39 11.25
CA HIS A 31 -11.77 -0.91 10.59
C HIS A 31 -11.52 -0.36 9.20
N THR A 32 -10.34 -0.55 8.65
CA THR A 32 -9.96 0.02 7.37
C THR A 32 -9.00 -0.94 6.67
N TYR A 33 -8.75 -0.67 5.39
CA TYR A 33 -7.67 -1.35 4.67
C TYR A 33 -7.09 -0.41 3.63
N VAL A 34 -5.87 -0.71 3.20
CA VAL A 34 -5.21 0.05 2.13
C VAL A 34 -4.85 -0.90 0.99
N THR A 35 -4.83 -0.35 -0.22
CA THR A 35 -4.34 -1.06 -1.40
C THR A 35 -3.18 -0.27 -1.99
N LEU A 36 -2.30 -0.98 -2.69
CA LEU A 36 -1.10 -0.39 -3.25
C LEU A 36 -0.94 -0.81 -4.70
N THR A 37 -0.83 0.17 -5.59
CA THR A 37 -0.63 -0.03 -7.02
C THR A 37 0.46 0.92 -7.51
N ASP A 38 0.88 0.76 -8.77
CA ASP A 38 1.71 1.78 -9.39
C ASP A 38 0.82 2.96 -9.86
N ILE A 39 1.41 3.96 -10.48
CA ILE A 39 0.67 5.15 -10.89
C ILE A 39 -0.35 4.89 -12.00
N ASP A 40 -0.24 3.74 -12.66
CA ASP A 40 -1.18 3.33 -13.72
C ASP A 40 -2.25 2.37 -13.19
N GLY A 41 -2.29 2.13 -11.89
CA GLY A 41 -3.26 1.23 -11.28
C GLY A 41 -2.91 -0.23 -11.46
N LYS A 42 -1.66 -0.54 -11.78
CA LYS A 42 -1.19 -1.90 -12.03
C LYS A 42 -0.25 -2.37 -10.94
N THR A 43 0.25 -3.60 -11.07
CA THR A 43 1.18 -4.19 -10.09
C THR A 43 2.47 -3.36 -10.02
N PRO A 44 2.84 -2.85 -8.83
CA PRO A 44 4.12 -2.13 -8.71
C PRO A 44 5.28 -3.13 -8.81
N THR A 45 6.16 -2.90 -9.77
CA THR A 45 7.30 -3.78 -10.02
C THR A 45 8.65 -3.07 -10.02
N ASP A 46 8.65 -1.75 -10.19
CA ASP A 46 9.89 -0.98 -10.23
C ASP A 46 10.07 -0.24 -8.91
N GLU A 47 11.11 -0.61 -8.16
CA GLU A 47 11.38 -0.04 -6.83
C GLU A 47 11.70 1.45 -6.87
N LYS A 48 12.05 1.98 -8.03
CA LYS A 48 12.40 3.40 -8.20
C LYS A 48 11.22 4.27 -8.58
N LYS A 49 10.09 3.66 -8.95
CA LYS A 49 8.91 4.40 -9.40
C LYS A 49 7.94 4.64 -8.26
N SER A 50 7.11 5.66 -8.44
CA SER A 50 6.08 6.02 -7.47
C SER A 50 5.00 4.94 -7.39
N MET A 51 4.39 4.86 -6.20
CA MET A 51 3.27 3.95 -5.95
C MET A 51 2.14 4.74 -5.33
N ILE A 52 0.92 4.32 -5.61
CA ILE A 52 -0.29 4.94 -5.06
C ILE A 52 -0.88 4.02 -4.01
N MET A 53 -1.13 4.56 -2.83
CA MET A 53 -1.83 3.85 -1.76
C MET A 53 -3.22 4.46 -1.61
N ALA A 54 -4.26 3.63 -1.67
CA ALA A 54 -5.64 4.07 -1.45
C ALA A 54 -6.17 3.39 -0.19
N ALA A 55 -6.89 4.14 0.62
CA ALA A 55 -7.47 3.64 1.86
C ALA A 55 -8.99 3.59 1.79
N TYR A 56 -9.55 2.56 2.41
CA TYR A 56 -11.00 2.30 2.41
C TYR A 56 -11.44 1.89 3.82
N ASP A 57 -12.72 2.12 4.13
CA ASP A 57 -13.30 1.65 5.38
C ASP A 57 -13.89 0.23 5.23
N ASP A 58 -14.53 -0.27 6.28
CA ASP A 58 -15.13 -1.62 6.30
C ASP A 58 -16.19 -1.84 5.22
N ASN A 59 -16.80 -0.76 4.75
CA ASN A 59 -17.83 -0.82 3.73
C ASN A 59 -17.27 -0.58 2.33
N SER A 60 -15.94 -0.60 2.20
CA SER A 60 -15.22 -0.32 0.95
C SER A 60 -15.43 1.10 0.44
N CYS A 61 -15.76 2.01 1.34
CA CYS A 61 -15.87 3.43 0.99
C CYS A 61 -14.50 4.07 1.02
N PHE A 62 -14.19 4.79 -0.04
CA PHE A 62 -12.88 5.47 -0.18
C PHE A 62 -12.69 6.53 0.91
N LEU A 63 -11.50 6.53 1.51
CA LEU A 63 -11.15 7.52 2.55
C LEU A 63 -10.13 8.54 2.05
N TRP A 64 -9.00 8.06 1.55
CA TRP A 64 -7.93 8.93 1.06
C TRP A 64 -6.97 8.13 0.17
N PHE A 65 -6.14 8.85 -0.59
CA PHE A 65 -5.01 8.21 -1.24
C PHE A 65 -3.76 9.06 -1.03
N ASN A 66 -2.61 8.40 -1.08
CA ASN A 66 -1.29 9.03 -1.00
C ASN A 66 -0.35 8.39 -2.01
N GLU A 67 0.64 9.16 -2.41
CA GLU A 67 1.67 8.67 -3.31
C GLU A 67 2.97 8.50 -2.54
N PHE A 68 3.62 7.36 -2.72
CA PHE A 68 4.97 7.12 -2.21
C PHE A 68 5.94 7.25 -3.37
N LYS A 69 7.00 8.00 -3.16
CA LYS A 69 7.95 8.34 -4.22
C LYS A 69 8.62 7.09 -4.82
N ASN A 70 8.89 6.09 -3.98
CA ASN A 70 9.54 4.84 -4.37
C ASN A 70 9.34 3.82 -3.28
N PHE A 71 9.80 2.58 -3.51
CA PHE A 71 9.64 1.51 -2.53
C PHE A 71 10.35 1.82 -1.21
N LYS A 72 11.52 2.44 -1.29
CA LYS A 72 12.29 2.78 -0.08
C LYS A 72 11.51 3.73 0.83
N ALA A 73 10.82 4.71 0.25
CA ALA A 73 10.00 5.64 1.03
C ALA A 73 8.87 4.91 1.77
N LEU A 74 8.22 3.96 1.10
CA LEU A 74 7.19 3.13 1.73
C LEU A 74 7.79 2.27 2.83
N GLN A 75 8.92 1.64 2.56
CA GLN A 75 9.60 0.77 3.50
C GLN A 75 9.99 1.52 4.78
N GLU A 76 10.47 2.75 4.64
CA GLU A 76 10.85 3.56 5.79
C GLU A 76 9.66 3.87 6.70
N VAL A 77 8.49 4.14 6.13
CA VAL A 77 7.28 4.37 6.93
C VAL A 77 6.87 3.09 7.64
N CYS A 78 6.93 1.95 6.94
CA CYS A 78 6.56 0.65 7.51
C CYS A 78 7.46 0.24 8.69
N GLN A 79 8.65 0.80 8.78
CA GLN A 79 9.57 0.50 9.88
C GLN A 79 9.26 1.29 11.16
N LYS A 80 8.39 2.29 11.09
CA LYS A 80 8.09 3.18 12.21
C LYS A 80 7.03 2.65 13.15
N ALA A 81 6.25 1.67 12.71
CA ALA A 81 5.16 1.10 13.52
C ALA A 81 4.91 -0.34 13.08
N PRO A 82 4.32 -1.18 13.96
CA PRO A 82 4.03 -2.56 13.59
C PRO A 82 3.03 -2.65 12.43
N ALA A 83 3.19 -3.68 11.60
CA ALA A 83 2.25 -3.94 10.51
C ALA A 83 0.83 -4.09 11.08
N GLU A 84 -0.14 -3.58 10.34
CA GLU A 84 -1.56 -3.66 10.68
C GLU A 84 -1.98 -2.86 11.92
N SER A 85 -1.09 -2.02 12.48
CA SER A 85 -1.42 -1.20 13.64
C SER A 85 -2.09 0.10 13.22
N GLU A 86 -2.95 0.63 14.10
CA GLU A 86 -3.58 1.93 13.86
C GLU A 86 -2.54 3.05 13.76
N GLU A 87 -1.44 2.91 14.48
CA GLU A 87 -0.34 3.87 14.37
C GLU A 87 0.23 3.90 12.96
N LEU A 88 0.42 2.73 12.35
CA LEU A 88 0.91 2.66 10.98
C LEU A 88 -0.09 3.25 9.99
N PHE A 89 -1.39 2.99 10.19
CA PHE A 89 -2.43 3.56 9.34
C PHE A 89 -2.35 5.09 9.35
N LYS A 90 -2.19 5.68 10.52
CA LYS A 90 -2.07 7.14 10.65
C LYS A 90 -0.81 7.67 10.00
N LEU A 91 0.28 6.91 10.08
CA LEU A 91 1.53 7.29 9.41
C LEU A 91 1.37 7.28 7.89
N PHE A 92 0.67 6.28 7.35
CA PHE A 92 0.37 6.24 5.92
C PHE A 92 -0.47 7.44 5.49
N GLU A 93 -1.49 7.77 6.27
CA GLU A 93 -2.36 8.90 5.97
C GLU A 93 -1.58 10.22 5.96
N ALA A 94 -0.65 10.37 6.88
CA ALA A 94 0.18 11.57 6.99
C ALA A 94 1.31 11.62 5.97
N SER A 95 1.69 10.47 5.40
CA SER A 95 2.81 10.38 4.47
C SER A 95 2.36 10.79 3.08
N SER A 96 2.98 11.82 2.54
CA SER A 96 2.63 12.30 1.22
C SER A 96 3.91 12.63 0.46
N ALA A 97 3.94 12.30 -0.82
CA ALA A 97 5.07 12.61 -1.70
C ALA A 97 4.90 14.02 -2.27
N LYS A 98 4.98 14.96 -1.39
CA LYS A 98 4.86 16.37 -1.80
C LYS A 98 6.18 16.94 -2.27
#